data_a31aae35b6e9dfaa901479048f4cff00
#
_entry.id   a31aae35b6e9dfaa901479048f4cff00
#
_cell.length_a   1.000
_cell.length_b   1.000
_cell.length_c   1.000
_cell.angle_alpha   90.00
_cell.angle_beta   90.00
_cell.angle_gamma   90.00
#
_symmetry.space_group_name_H-M   'P 1'
#
loop_
_entity.id
_entity.type
_entity.pdbx_description
1 polymer ?
#
loop_
_entity_poly.entity_id
_entity_poly.type
_entity_poly.pdbx_seq_one_letter_code
_entity_poly.pdbx_strand_id
1 'polypeptide(L)'
;SKCDAVVYDSLIPLELLELVPKNCQRHSVGKRRDHHSVPQKTTNDILFDCAKSCSCVVRLKGGDPFLFGRGAEEAAYLHKKGVPVQVVPGVTSGIAAPAYFGIPITHRHAGSSVTFVTGHEGIDKKRPAVNWRSLAKSSDGLVIYMGVYNLKFISAELIAGGMNPATP
;
A
#
# COMPACT_ATOMS: atom_id res chain seq x y z
N SER A 1 -5.73 -18.48 14.87
CA SER A 1 -5.15 -18.43 13.53
C SER A 1 -4.22 -19.63 13.35
N LYS A 2 -4.22 -20.21 12.14
CA LYS A 2 -3.42 -21.40 11.81
C LYS A 2 -2.38 -20.98 10.79
N CYS A 3 -1.25 -20.41 11.18
CA CYS A 3 -0.12 -20.16 10.28
C CYS A 3 1.17 -20.74 10.86
N ASP A 4 2.02 -21.23 9.96
CA ASP A 4 3.33 -21.76 10.30
C ASP A 4 4.41 -20.69 10.17
N ALA A 5 4.22 -19.73 9.27
CA ALA A 5 5.08 -18.56 9.12
C ALA A 5 4.27 -17.28 8.84
N VAL A 6 4.72 -16.16 9.39
CA VAL A 6 4.22 -14.82 9.10
C VAL A 6 5.35 -13.93 8.60
N VAL A 7 5.16 -13.30 7.46
CA VAL A 7 6.06 -12.31 6.86
C VAL A 7 5.36 -10.95 6.91
N TYR A 8 5.93 -9.96 7.60
CA TYR A 8 5.26 -8.69 7.88
C TYR A 8 6.19 -7.49 7.72
N ASP A 9 5.64 -6.33 7.42
CA ASP A 9 6.36 -5.06 7.31
C ASP A 9 6.28 -4.20 8.59
N SER A 10 6.98 -3.08 8.60
CA SER A 10 7.07 -2.18 9.77
C SER A 10 5.80 -1.36 10.03
N LEU A 11 4.81 -1.40 9.14
CA LEU A 11 3.54 -0.67 9.30
C LEU A 11 2.49 -1.49 10.06
N ILE A 12 2.82 -2.74 10.40
CA ILE A 12 1.93 -3.61 11.16
C ILE A 12 2.02 -3.24 12.65
N PRO A 13 0.90 -2.93 13.32
CA PRO A 13 0.85 -2.76 14.75
C PRO A 13 1.34 -4.04 15.48
N LEU A 14 2.16 -3.88 16.51
CA LEU A 14 2.74 -5.02 17.24
C LEU A 14 1.66 -5.90 17.89
N GLU A 15 0.55 -5.30 18.29
CA GLU A 15 -0.61 -5.96 18.87
C GLU A 15 -1.21 -7.03 17.94
N LEU A 16 -1.14 -6.82 16.62
CA LEU A 16 -1.57 -7.84 15.65
C LEU A 16 -0.63 -9.06 15.64
N LEU A 17 0.64 -8.88 15.98
CA LEU A 17 1.59 -9.99 16.07
C LEU A 17 1.35 -10.85 17.33
N GLU A 18 0.65 -10.33 18.32
CA GLU A 18 0.24 -11.12 19.50
C GLU A 18 -0.80 -12.19 19.15
N LEU A 19 -1.58 -11.95 18.07
CA LEU A 19 -2.56 -12.92 17.55
C LEU A 19 -1.91 -14.08 16.77
N VAL A 20 -0.62 -13.94 16.46
CA VAL A 20 0.14 -14.98 15.73
C VAL A 20 0.53 -16.10 16.70
N PRO A 21 0.32 -17.39 16.35
CA PRO A 21 0.70 -18.51 17.21
C PRO A 21 2.15 -18.41 17.69
N LYS A 22 2.41 -18.82 18.92
CA LYS A 22 3.76 -18.74 19.52
C LYS A 22 4.81 -19.56 18.77
N ASN A 23 4.42 -20.66 18.17
CA ASN A 23 5.25 -21.54 17.36
C ASN A 23 5.37 -21.11 15.89
N CYS A 24 4.68 -20.05 15.48
CA CYS A 24 4.77 -19.51 14.11
C CYS A 24 6.10 -18.77 13.90
N GLN A 25 6.80 -19.06 12.81
CA GLN A 25 7.99 -18.34 12.39
C GLN A 25 7.64 -16.88 12.06
N ARG A 26 8.45 -15.90 12.48
CA ARG A 26 8.19 -14.48 12.29
C ARG A 26 9.31 -13.82 11.49
N HIS A 27 9.00 -13.32 10.32
CA HIS A 27 9.94 -12.66 9.41
C HIS A 27 9.55 -11.20 9.19
N SER A 28 10.33 -10.27 9.76
CA SER A 28 10.16 -8.83 9.52
C SER A 28 10.88 -8.43 8.23
N VAL A 29 10.13 -7.86 7.28
CA VAL A 29 10.66 -7.34 6.00
C VAL A 29 10.48 -5.82 5.88
N GLY A 30 10.05 -5.16 6.95
CA GLY A 30 9.87 -3.72 7.02
C GLY A 30 11.19 -2.96 7.17
N LYS A 31 11.16 -1.66 6.88
CA LYS A 31 12.28 -0.75 7.13
C LYS A 31 12.51 -0.64 8.65
N ARG A 32 13.72 -0.95 9.13
CA ARG A 32 14.19 -0.41 10.41
C ARG A 32 14.69 1.02 10.18
N ARG A 33 14.50 1.91 11.18
CA ARG A 33 14.81 3.35 11.07
C ARG A 33 16.22 3.66 10.57
N ASP A 34 17.19 2.75 10.74
CA ASP A 34 18.62 2.95 10.48
C ASP A 34 19.19 2.07 9.36
N HIS A 35 18.37 1.31 8.62
CA HIS A 35 18.84 0.43 7.57
C HIS A 35 18.06 0.62 6.26
N HIS A 36 18.74 0.43 5.12
CA HIS A 36 18.13 0.41 3.80
C HIS A 36 16.93 -0.54 3.76
N SER A 37 15.89 -0.16 3.00
CA SER A 37 14.72 -1.02 2.80
C SER A 37 15.17 -2.40 2.31
N VAL A 38 14.58 -3.46 2.89
CA VAL A 38 14.75 -4.81 2.34
C VAL A 38 14.31 -4.77 0.87
N PRO A 39 15.17 -5.14 -0.08
CA PRO A 39 14.79 -5.16 -1.49
C PRO A 39 13.57 -6.05 -1.70
N GLN A 40 12.67 -5.67 -2.61
CA GLN A 40 11.48 -6.49 -2.90
C GLN A 40 11.83 -7.92 -3.29
N LYS A 41 12.93 -8.10 -4.01
CA LYS A 41 13.46 -9.43 -4.35
C LYS A 41 13.69 -10.28 -3.09
N THR A 42 14.31 -9.72 -2.06
CA THR A 42 14.57 -10.43 -0.79
C THR A 42 13.26 -10.79 -0.09
N THR A 43 12.25 -9.91 -0.08
CA THR A 43 10.93 -10.22 0.47
C THR A 43 10.29 -11.39 -0.28
N ASN A 44 10.37 -11.38 -1.61
CA ASN A 44 9.83 -12.44 -2.45
C ASN A 44 10.55 -13.77 -2.20
N ASP A 45 11.86 -13.75 -2.04
CA ASP A 45 12.68 -14.95 -1.77
C ASP A 45 12.33 -15.53 -0.38
N ILE A 46 12.18 -14.68 0.66
CA ILE A 46 11.74 -15.11 1.99
C ILE A 46 10.36 -15.79 1.93
N LEU A 47 9.40 -15.18 1.21
CA LEU A 47 8.06 -15.75 1.05
C LEU A 47 8.11 -17.13 0.38
N PHE A 48 8.92 -17.26 -0.67
CA PHE A 48 9.07 -18.52 -1.38
C PHE A 48 9.77 -19.60 -0.52
N ASP A 49 10.80 -19.22 0.22
CA ASP A 49 11.51 -20.15 1.12
C ASP A 49 10.60 -20.64 2.26
N CYS A 50 9.81 -19.75 2.86
CA CYS A 50 8.78 -20.16 3.81
C CYS A 50 7.77 -21.12 3.17
N ALA A 51 7.32 -20.86 1.94
CA ALA A 51 6.33 -21.71 1.26
C ALA A 51 6.85 -23.12 0.92
N LYS A 52 8.17 -23.32 0.83
CA LYS A 52 8.76 -24.66 0.65
C LYS A 52 8.69 -25.54 1.90
N SER A 53 8.73 -24.92 3.08
CA SER A 53 8.86 -25.63 4.37
C SER A 53 7.62 -25.54 5.26
N CYS A 54 6.67 -24.68 4.93
CA CYS A 54 5.47 -24.38 5.70
C CYS A 54 4.20 -24.68 4.89
N SER A 55 3.19 -25.24 5.54
CA SER A 55 1.88 -25.50 4.91
C SER A 55 1.03 -24.24 4.78
N CYS A 56 1.20 -23.29 5.70
CA CYS A 56 0.47 -22.03 5.73
C CYS A 56 1.40 -20.84 6.02
N VAL A 57 1.61 -20.01 5.03
CA VAL A 57 2.41 -18.78 5.14
C VAL A 57 1.48 -17.58 5.01
N VAL A 58 1.53 -16.67 5.97
CA VAL A 58 0.76 -15.43 5.96
C VAL A 58 1.69 -14.26 5.64
N ARG A 59 1.42 -13.56 4.53
CA ARG A 59 1.99 -12.24 4.27
C ARG A 59 1.07 -11.18 4.86
N LEU A 60 1.44 -10.64 6.02
CA LEU A 60 0.65 -9.64 6.71
C LEU A 60 1.03 -8.23 6.23
N LYS A 61 0.02 -7.47 5.79
CA LYS A 61 0.18 -6.12 5.22
C LYS A 61 -0.81 -5.15 5.86
N GLY A 62 -0.44 -3.88 5.97
CA GLY A 62 -1.35 -2.83 6.43
C GLY A 62 -2.30 -2.41 5.30
N GLY A 63 -3.58 -2.24 5.62
CA GLY A 63 -4.60 -1.84 4.65
C GLY A 63 -4.94 -2.94 3.65
N ASP A 64 -5.16 -2.58 2.39
CA ASP A 64 -5.40 -3.53 1.31
C ASP A 64 -4.08 -3.98 0.66
N PRO A 65 -3.84 -5.29 0.48
CA PRO A 65 -2.57 -5.78 -0.04
C PRO A 65 -2.31 -5.41 -1.51
N PHE A 66 -3.37 -5.11 -2.28
CA PHE A 66 -3.27 -4.83 -3.72
C PHE A 66 -3.31 -3.33 -4.06
N LEU A 67 -3.59 -2.46 -3.09
CA LEU A 67 -3.56 -1.02 -3.31
C LEU A 67 -2.26 -0.41 -2.75
N PHE A 68 -1.34 -0.02 -3.63
CA PHE A 68 -0.01 0.55 -3.33
C PHE A 68 0.84 -0.26 -2.33
N GLY A 69 0.50 -1.55 -2.13
CA GLY A 69 1.16 -2.45 -1.20
C GLY A 69 2.08 -3.48 -1.85
N ARG A 70 2.25 -3.47 -3.18
CA ARG A 70 3.06 -4.42 -3.95
C ARG A 70 2.64 -5.89 -3.81
N GLY A 71 1.48 -6.17 -3.21
CA GLY A 71 1.00 -7.54 -3.02
C GLY A 71 0.79 -8.30 -4.33
N ALA A 72 0.39 -7.59 -5.40
CA ALA A 72 0.25 -8.20 -6.73
C ALA A 72 1.61 -8.67 -7.29
N GLU A 73 2.72 -7.94 -7.04
CA GLU A 73 4.07 -8.35 -7.43
C GLU A 73 4.52 -9.60 -6.66
N GLU A 74 4.26 -9.62 -5.35
CA GLU A 74 4.54 -10.77 -4.46
C GLU A 74 3.76 -12.00 -4.91
N ALA A 75 2.46 -11.85 -5.17
CA ALA A 75 1.58 -12.92 -5.64
C ALA A 75 2.01 -13.46 -7.02
N ALA A 76 2.33 -12.58 -7.96
CA ALA A 76 2.80 -12.97 -9.29
C ALA A 76 4.13 -13.73 -9.24
N TYR A 77 5.05 -13.32 -8.36
CA TYR A 77 6.31 -14.03 -8.16
C TYR A 77 6.08 -15.45 -7.64
N LEU A 78 5.24 -15.60 -6.60
CA LEU A 78 4.92 -16.90 -6.01
C LEU A 78 4.18 -17.81 -6.99
N HIS A 79 3.24 -17.25 -7.75
CA HIS A 79 2.50 -18.01 -8.77
C HIS A 79 3.43 -18.57 -9.85
N LYS A 80 4.41 -17.77 -10.33
CA LYS A 80 5.44 -18.24 -11.27
C LYS A 80 6.30 -19.38 -10.71
N LYS A 81 6.35 -19.53 -9.39
CA LYS A 81 7.05 -20.60 -8.68
C LYS A 81 6.15 -21.79 -8.32
N GLY A 82 4.89 -21.79 -8.79
CA GLY A 82 3.93 -22.85 -8.52
C GLY A 82 3.31 -22.82 -7.12
N VAL A 83 3.47 -21.72 -6.37
CA VAL A 83 2.89 -21.56 -5.03
C VAL A 83 1.49 -20.96 -5.16
N PRO A 84 0.44 -21.61 -4.65
CA PRO A 84 -0.90 -21.03 -4.63
C PRO A 84 -0.97 -19.85 -3.66
N VAL A 85 -1.67 -18.79 -4.08
CA VAL A 85 -1.82 -17.57 -3.29
C VAL A 85 -3.29 -17.24 -3.15
N GLN A 86 -3.74 -17.01 -1.93
CA GLN A 86 -5.06 -16.47 -1.63
C GLN A 86 -4.91 -15.05 -1.11
N VAL A 87 -5.66 -14.11 -1.67
CA VAL A 87 -5.69 -12.71 -1.24
C VAL A 87 -6.90 -12.47 -0.36
N VAL A 88 -6.66 -11.91 0.82
CA VAL A 88 -7.70 -11.41 1.71
C VAL A 88 -7.70 -9.89 1.60
N PRO A 89 -8.76 -9.28 1.06
CA PRO A 89 -8.83 -7.82 0.95
C PRO A 89 -8.91 -7.16 2.33
N GLY A 90 -8.44 -5.93 2.41
CA GLY A 90 -8.47 -5.13 3.63
C GLY A 90 -8.97 -3.72 3.39
N VAL A 91 -9.28 -2.99 4.46
CA VAL A 91 -9.69 -1.59 4.36
C VAL A 91 -8.44 -0.74 4.20
N THR A 92 -8.30 -0.12 3.04
CA THR A 92 -7.15 0.75 2.75
C THR A 92 -7.20 2.05 3.55
N SER A 93 -6.05 2.60 3.91
CA SER A 93 -5.94 3.84 4.70
C SER A 93 -6.62 5.04 4.03
N GLY A 94 -6.65 5.10 2.71
CA GLY A 94 -7.34 6.16 1.98
C GLY A 94 -8.86 6.14 2.11
N ILE A 95 -9.44 5.06 2.62
CA ILE A 95 -10.85 4.96 3.01
C ILE A 95 -10.98 5.08 4.53
N ALA A 96 -10.16 4.34 5.26
CA ALA A 96 -10.27 4.26 6.72
C ALA A 96 -9.94 5.58 7.41
N ALA A 97 -8.83 6.24 7.02
CA ALA A 97 -8.41 7.46 7.70
C ALA A 97 -9.43 8.60 7.55
N PRO A 98 -9.91 8.97 6.35
CA PRO A 98 -10.97 9.97 6.23
C PRO A 98 -12.23 9.62 7.03
N ALA A 99 -12.65 8.36 7.01
CA ALA A 99 -13.83 7.91 7.73
C ALA A 99 -13.71 8.13 9.26
N TYR A 100 -12.55 7.87 9.85
CA TYR A 100 -12.30 8.16 11.27
C TYR A 100 -12.40 9.65 11.62
N PHE A 101 -12.15 10.54 10.65
CA PHE A 101 -12.31 11.99 10.80
C PHE A 101 -13.67 12.50 10.34
N GLY A 102 -14.64 11.61 10.02
CA GLY A 102 -15.96 11.99 9.54
C GLY A 102 -15.98 12.59 8.13
N ILE A 103 -14.93 12.35 7.34
CA ILE A 103 -14.79 12.85 5.97
C ILE A 103 -15.16 11.73 5.00
N PRO A 104 -16.32 11.80 4.31
CA PRO A 104 -16.66 10.85 3.28
C PRO A 104 -15.82 11.11 2.03
N ILE A 105 -15.24 10.07 1.43
CA ILE A 105 -14.46 10.19 0.20
C ILE A 105 -15.35 10.34 -1.05
N THR A 106 -16.63 10.01 -0.94
CA THR A 106 -17.67 10.30 -1.94
C THR A 106 -18.90 10.85 -1.24
N HIS A 107 -19.59 11.81 -1.89
CA HIS A 107 -20.81 12.38 -1.32
C HIS A 107 -21.78 12.76 -2.44
N ARG A 108 -23.07 12.44 -2.28
CA ARG A 108 -24.10 12.64 -3.33
C ARG A 108 -24.12 14.05 -3.94
N HIS A 109 -23.81 15.07 -3.14
CA HIS A 109 -23.86 16.48 -3.55
C HIS A 109 -22.50 17.13 -3.74
N ALA A 110 -21.37 16.41 -3.50
CA ALA A 110 -20.03 16.98 -3.58
C ALA A 110 -19.15 16.32 -4.63
N GLY A 111 -19.28 15.00 -4.84
CA GLY A 111 -18.46 14.30 -5.82
C GLY A 111 -18.87 12.84 -5.97
N SER A 112 -18.96 12.40 -7.21
CA SER A 112 -19.34 11.03 -7.61
C SER A 112 -18.15 10.19 -8.07
N SER A 113 -16.98 10.78 -8.15
CA SER A 113 -15.75 10.10 -8.52
C SER A 113 -14.63 10.32 -7.51
N VAL A 114 -13.79 9.28 -7.31
CA VAL A 114 -12.58 9.37 -6.51
C VAL A 114 -11.43 8.65 -7.20
N THR A 115 -10.28 9.28 -7.22
CA THR A 115 -9.05 8.69 -7.78
C THR A 115 -8.04 8.43 -6.66
N PHE A 116 -7.62 7.18 -6.52
CA PHE A 116 -6.50 6.79 -5.67
C PHE A 116 -5.20 6.92 -6.46
N VAL A 117 -4.25 7.68 -5.95
CA VAL A 117 -3.01 7.98 -6.67
C VAL A 117 -1.82 7.95 -5.71
N THR A 118 -0.64 7.58 -6.20
CA THR A 118 0.60 7.67 -5.43
C THR A 118 1.28 9.02 -5.65
N GLY A 119 1.67 9.69 -4.59
CA GLY A 119 2.49 10.91 -4.63
C GLY A 119 4.00 10.64 -4.64
N HIS A 120 4.40 9.37 -4.51
CA HIS A 120 5.79 8.95 -4.59
C HIS A 120 5.94 7.87 -5.66
N GLU A 121 6.67 8.19 -6.70
CA GLU A 121 7.04 7.24 -7.75
C GLU A 121 8.45 6.72 -7.48
N GLY A 122 8.71 5.45 -7.83
CA GLY A 122 10.02 4.82 -7.62
C GLY A 122 11.14 5.60 -8.32
N ILE A 123 12.31 5.59 -7.72
CA ILE A 123 13.53 6.32 -8.16
C ILE A 123 13.92 5.96 -9.60
N ASP A 124 13.54 4.80 -10.09
CA ASP A 124 13.88 4.29 -11.43
C ASP A 124 13.01 4.87 -12.56
N LYS A 125 11.99 5.68 -12.26
CA LYS A 125 11.14 6.27 -13.30
C LYS A 125 11.77 7.54 -13.86
N LYS A 126 12.18 7.48 -15.12
CA LYS A 126 12.76 8.61 -15.86
C LYS A 126 11.78 9.78 -16.12
N ARG A 127 10.46 9.58 -15.90
CA ARG A 127 9.41 10.60 -16.03
C ARG A 127 8.35 10.41 -14.96
N PRO A 128 7.75 11.50 -14.43
CA PRO A 128 6.55 11.40 -13.60
C PRO A 128 5.47 10.64 -14.39
N ALA A 129 4.94 9.54 -13.82
CA ALA A 129 3.88 8.77 -14.47
C ALA A 129 2.50 9.40 -14.19
N VAL A 130 2.38 10.18 -13.11
CA VAL A 130 1.13 10.82 -12.70
C VAL A 130 1.01 12.19 -13.38
N ASN A 131 -0.03 12.36 -14.19
CA ASN A 131 -0.39 13.66 -14.77
C ASN A 131 -1.34 14.41 -13.83
N TRP A 132 -0.77 15.14 -12.87
CA TRP A 132 -1.52 15.89 -11.85
C TRP A 132 -2.47 16.92 -12.45
N ARG A 133 -2.07 17.62 -13.54
CA ARG A 133 -2.92 18.61 -14.21
C ARG A 133 -4.16 17.98 -14.85
N SER A 134 -4.03 16.77 -15.37
CA SER A 134 -5.18 16.04 -15.91
C SER A 134 -6.09 15.56 -14.77
N LEU A 135 -5.53 15.07 -13.66
CA LEU A 135 -6.31 14.63 -12.50
C LEU A 135 -7.12 15.76 -11.88
N ALA A 136 -6.58 16.98 -11.85
CA ALA A 136 -7.29 18.16 -11.36
C ALA A 136 -8.62 18.43 -12.11
N LYS A 137 -8.77 17.91 -13.33
CA LYS A 137 -9.97 18.11 -14.16
C LYS A 137 -10.86 16.88 -14.25
N SER A 138 -10.34 15.71 -13.99
CA SER A 138 -11.01 14.44 -14.28
C SER A 138 -11.54 13.70 -13.06
N SER A 139 -11.26 14.20 -11.85
CA SER A 139 -11.71 13.57 -10.62
C SER A 139 -12.28 14.58 -9.64
N ASP A 140 -13.43 14.26 -9.06
CA ASP A 140 -14.06 15.11 -8.02
C ASP A 140 -13.29 15.04 -6.70
N GLY A 141 -12.69 13.90 -6.40
CA GLY A 141 -11.88 13.69 -5.20
C GLY A 141 -10.57 12.96 -5.51
N LEU A 142 -9.49 13.36 -4.82
CA LEU A 142 -8.19 12.72 -4.91
C LEU A 142 -7.76 12.18 -3.55
N VAL A 143 -7.38 10.91 -3.51
CA VAL A 143 -6.76 10.27 -2.35
C VAL A 143 -5.31 9.98 -2.68
N ILE A 144 -4.40 10.79 -2.10
CA ILE A 144 -2.98 10.77 -2.46
C ILE A 144 -2.19 10.00 -1.39
N TYR A 145 -1.69 8.83 -1.77
CA TYR A 145 -0.81 8.02 -0.93
C TYR A 145 0.64 8.49 -1.04
N MET A 146 1.38 8.43 0.06
CA MET A 146 2.82 8.75 0.07
C MET A 146 3.16 10.15 -0.49
N GLY A 147 2.19 11.09 -0.42
CA GLY A 147 2.30 12.40 -1.04
C GLY A 147 3.04 13.47 -0.21
N VAL A 148 3.27 13.24 1.08
CA VAL A 148 3.77 14.27 2.02
C VAL A 148 5.09 14.87 1.58
N TYR A 149 6.03 14.06 1.12
CA TYR A 149 7.34 14.54 0.66
C TYR A 149 7.24 15.47 -0.56
N ASN A 150 6.30 15.17 -1.46
CA ASN A 150 6.10 15.91 -2.72
C ASN A 150 4.92 16.88 -2.66
N LEU A 151 4.37 17.15 -1.47
CA LEU A 151 3.11 17.90 -1.30
C LEU A 151 3.13 19.26 -2.01
N LYS A 152 4.21 20.03 -1.87
CA LYS A 152 4.34 21.34 -2.53
C LYS A 152 4.29 21.26 -4.05
N PHE A 153 4.97 20.28 -4.64
CA PHE A 153 4.96 20.03 -6.06
C PHE A 153 3.57 19.59 -6.54
N ILE A 154 2.98 18.62 -5.85
CA ILE A 154 1.65 18.08 -6.18
C ILE A 154 0.59 19.18 -6.15
N SER A 155 0.57 20.00 -5.08
CA SER A 155 -0.37 21.11 -4.94
C SER A 155 -0.22 22.13 -6.07
N ALA A 156 1.03 22.50 -6.40
CA ALA A 156 1.30 23.44 -7.48
C ALA A 156 0.79 22.92 -8.85
N GLU A 157 1.03 21.64 -9.14
CA GLU A 157 0.58 21.02 -10.39
C GLU A 157 -0.96 20.87 -10.47
N LEU A 158 -1.62 20.55 -9.35
CA LEU A 158 -3.08 20.50 -9.28
C LEU A 158 -3.70 21.87 -9.50
N ILE A 159 -3.18 22.91 -8.86
CA ILE A 159 -3.63 24.31 -9.07
C ILE A 159 -3.38 24.74 -10.51
N ALA A 160 -2.20 24.46 -11.08
CA ALA A 160 -1.89 24.74 -12.47
C ALA A 160 -2.79 23.98 -13.45
N GLY A 161 -3.35 22.84 -13.02
CA GLY A 161 -4.36 22.06 -13.72
C GLY A 161 -5.77 22.63 -13.65
N GLY A 162 -6.00 23.66 -12.82
CA GLY A 162 -7.30 24.32 -12.65
C GLY A 162 -8.05 23.94 -11.38
N MET A 163 -7.43 23.19 -10.45
CA MET A 163 -8.02 22.93 -9.13
C MET A 163 -8.10 24.24 -8.33
N ASN A 164 -9.20 24.45 -7.62
CA ASN A 164 -9.36 25.62 -6.77
C ASN A 164 -8.30 25.59 -5.64
N PRO A 165 -7.50 26.65 -5.44
CA PRO A 165 -6.52 26.71 -4.34
C PRO A 165 -7.13 26.55 -2.94
N ALA A 166 -8.42 26.84 -2.78
CA ALA A 166 -9.16 26.66 -1.54
C ALA A 166 -9.76 25.24 -1.36
N THR A 167 -9.48 24.30 -2.26
CA THR A 167 -9.87 22.89 -2.10
C THR A 167 -9.20 22.32 -0.86
N PRO A 168 -9.97 21.78 0.12
CA PRO A 168 -9.44 21.27 1.37
C PRO A 168 -8.55 20.04 1.18
#